data_f9ba4951590ace624d05d4815c87a802
#
_entry.id   f9ba4951590ace624d05d4815c87a802
#
_cell.length_a   1.000
_cell.length_b   1.000
_cell.length_c   1.000
_cell.angle_alpha   90.00
_cell.angle_beta   90.00
_cell.angle_gamma   90.00
#
_symmetry.space_group_name_H-M   'P 1'
#
loop_
_entity.id
_entity.type
_entity.pdbx_description
1 polymer ?
#
loop_
_entity_poly.entity_id
_entity_poly.type
_entity_poly.pdbx_seq_one_letter_code
_entity_poly.pdbx_strand_id
1 'polypeptide(L)'
;MIYYQDEFITLYHGDSRDVLPTLESEIVQTCVTSPPYFGLRNYQTATWEGGRSDCNHESDERYYTMRGASGETSEAFSEAGEDNAERLKKARWREKGKCIHCEALFVDRQIGLEPTPAEFVAEMVKVFGEVRRVMRTDATAWMNLGDSYASFRDSKCVPQSLDGEQRSMPTAGASNRGSAAFKGSAIKHKDLIGIPWRTAFALQDAGFWLRQDIIWSKPNPMPESVTDRCTKAHEYVFLLSKSERY
;
A
#
# COMPACT_ATOMS: atom_id res chain seq x y z
N MET A 1 -11.18 -7.74 -18.05
CA MET A 1 -11.83 -8.90 -18.76
C MET A 1 -12.95 -9.44 -17.89
N ILE A 2 -14.13 -9.75 -18.47
CA ILE A 2 -15.21 -10.41 -17.72
C ILE A 2 -14.73 -11.82 -17.34
N TYR A 3 -14.75 -12.13 -16.05
CA TYR A 3 -14.38 -13.43 -15.50
C TYR A 3 -15.60 -14.35 -15.35
N TYR A 4 -16.73 -13.77 -14.93
CA TYR A 4 -18.00 -14.49 -14.77
C TYR A 4 -19.15 -13.52 -15.03
N GLN A 5 -20.26 -14.02 -15.57
CA GLN A 5 -21.48 -13.26 -15.78
C GLN A 5 -22.71 -14.17 -15.72
N ASP A 6 -23.73 -13.74 -15.00
CA ASP A 6 -25.08 -14.31 -15.02
C ASP A 6 -26.13 -13.19 -15.07
N GLU A 7 -27.38 -13.50 -14.75
CA GLU A 7 -28.48 -12.53 -14.76
C GLU A 7 -28.30 -11.39 -13.74
N PHE A 8 -27.60 -11.65 -12.61
CA PHE A 8 -27.52 -10.72 -11.47
C PHE A 8 -26.10 -10.17 -11.25
N ILE A 9 -25.08 -10.90 -11.69
CA ILE A 9 -23.68 -10.62 -11.35
C ILE A 9 -22.82 -10.57 -12.62
N THR A 10 -22.03 -9.51 -12.72
CA THR A 10 -20.89 -9.47 -13.65
C THR A 10 -19.61 -9.28 -12.85
N LEU A 11 -18.71 -10.26 -12.91
CA LEU A 11 -17.43 -10.22 -12.22
C LEU A 11 -16.31 -9.90 -13.22
N TYR A 12 -15.61 -8.82 -12.98
CA TYR A 12 -14.43 -8.43 -13.75
C TYR A 12 -13.16 -8.84 -13.01
N HIS A 13 -12.22 -9.44 -13.73
CA HIS A 13 -10.88 -9.70 -13.25
C HIS A 13 -9.88 -8.79 -13.95
N GLY A 14 -9.10 -8.05 -13.17
CA GLY A 14 -8.08 -7.12 -13.68
C GLY A 14 -7.79 -5.98 -12.69
N ASP A 15 -6.83 -5.15 -13.05
CA ASP A 15 -6.56 -3.90 -12.33
C ASP A 15 -7.77 -2.95 -12.51
N SER A 16 -8.22 -2.36 -11.41
CA SER A 16 -9.35 -1.42 -11.43
C SER A 16 -9.11 -0.22 -12.34
N ARG A 17 -7.86 0.20 -12.50
CA ARG A 17 -7.44 1.29 -13.40
C ARG A 17 -7.60 0.94 -14.88
N ASP A 18 -7.55 -0.34 -15.21
CA ASP A 18 -7.74 -0.85 -16.58
C ASP A 18 -9.20 -1.25 -16.82
N VAL A 19 -9.90 -1.74 -15.79
CA VAL A 19 -11.28 -2.22 -15.89
C VAL A 19 -12.28 -1.07 -15.88
N LEU A 20 -12.19 -0.14 -14.94
CA LEU A 20 -13.16 0.96 -14.80
C LEU A 20 -13.34 1.78 -16.08
N PRO A 21 -12.29 2.16 -16.83
CA PRO A 21 -12.44 2.90 -18.09
C PRO A 21 -13.24 2.15 -19.16
N THR A 22 -13.36 0.82 -19.10
CA THR A 22 -14.13 0.02 -20.05
C THR A 22 -15.63 0.02 -19.77
N LEU A 23 -16.04 0.46 -18.57
CA LEU A 23 -17.45 0.52 -18.18
C LEU A 23 -18.10 1.81 -18.70
N GLU A 24 -19.37 1.71 -19.02
CA GLU A 24 -20.17 2.87 -19.41
C GLU A 24 -20.30 3.88 -18.27
N SER A 25 -20.51 5.14 -18.63
CA SER A 25 -20.75 6.19 -17.64
C SER A 25 -22.18 6.07 -17.08
N GLU A 26 -22.35 6.45 -15.81
CA GLU A 26 -23.66 6.61 -15.16
C GLU A 26 -24.50 5.33 -15.05
N ILE A 27 -23.86 4.18 -14.91
CA ILE A 27 -24.54 2.87 -14.74
C ILE A 27 -24.58 2.39 -13.30
N VAL A 28 -23.69 2.90 -12.42
CA VAL A 28 -23.52 2.41 -11.06
C VAL A 28 -24.31 3.25 -10.08
N GLN A 29 -25.20 2.62 -9.31
CA GLN A 29 -25.99 3.27 -8.25
C GLN A 29 -25.22 3.40 -6.94
N THR A 30 -24.39 2.42 -6.60
CA THR A 30 -23.64 2.41 -5.34
C THR A 30 -22.29 1.74 -5.52
N CYS A 31 -21.25 2.35 -5.01
CA CYS A 31 -19.91 1.76 -4.89
C CYS A 31 -19.63 1.51 -3.42
N VAL A 32 -19.27 0.27 -3.07
CA VAL A 32 -18.83 -0.10 -1.70
C VAL A 32 -17.46 -0.73 -1.82
N THR A 33 -16.46 -0.16 -1.16
CA THR A 33 -15.08 -0.64 -1.31
C THR A 33 -14.23 -0.40 -0.07
N SER A 34 -13.26 -1.30 0.12
CA SER A 34 -12.15 -1.15 1.05
C SER A 34 -10.86 -1.25 0.21
N PRO A 35 -10.37 -0.14 -0.34
CA PRO A 35 -9.17 -0.17 -1.17
C PRO A 35 -7.94 -0.60 -0.36
N PRO A 36 -6.85 -1.01 -1.00
CA PRO A 36 -5.63 -1.36 -0.31
C PRO A 36 -5.15 -0.22 0.60
N TYR A 37 -4.81 -0.54 1.84
CA TYR A 37 -4.36 0.45 2.82
C TYR A 37 -2.90 0.81 2.58
N PHE A 38 -2.56 2.07 2.81
CA PHE A 38 -1.21 2.58 2.64
C PHE A 38 -0.18 1.84 3.51
N GLY A 39 0.78 1.19 2.86
CA GLY A 39 1.92 0.55 3.53
C GLY A 39 1.61 -0.70 4.35
N LEU A 40 0.39 -1.25 4.25
CA LEU A 40 -0.03 -2.33 5.14
C LEU A 40 0.36 -3.72 4.61
N ARG A 41 0.11 -4.02 3.34
CA ARG A 41 0.33 -5.35 2.76
C ARG A 41 0.94 -5.26 1.36
N ASN A 42 1.84 -6.19 1.07
CA ASN A 42 2.27 -6.50 -0.28
C ASN A 42 1.59 -7.81 -0.69
N TYR A 43 0.77 -7.76 -1.73
CA TYR A 43 0.05 -8.92 -2.27
C TYR A 43 0.85 -9.66 -3.33
N GLN A 44 2.11 -9.27 -3.58
CA GLN A 44 3.01 -9.88 -4.56
C GLN A 44 2.42 -9.89 -5.98
N THR A 45 1.81 -8.79 -6.37
CA THR A 45 1.17 -8.61 -7.69
C THR A 45 2.13 -8.14 -8.76
N ALA A 46 3.39 -7.94 -8.41
CA ALA A 46 4.40 -7.49 -9.36
C ALA A 46 4.60 -8.48 -10.50
N THR A 47 4.73 -7.95 -11.71
CA THR A 47 4.93 -8.71 -12.95
C THR A 47 6.11 -8.19 -13.72
N TRP A 48 6.67 -9.05 -14.59
CA TRP A 48 7.72 -8.65 -15.51
C TRP A 48 7.13 -7.96 -16.75
N GLU A 49 7.61 -6.77 -17.07
CA GLU A 49 7.22 -6.02 -18.26
C GLU A 49 8.41 -5.85 -19.22
N GLY A 50 8.20 -6.11 -20.50
CA GLY A 50 9.24 -6.04 -21.53
C GLY A 50 10.23 -7.20 -21.49
N GLY A 51 11.41 -6.99 -22.08
CA GLY A 51 12.44 -8.01 -22.21
C GLY A 51 12.13 -9.06 -23.28
N ARG A 52 12.77 -10.24 -23.20
CA ARG A 52 12.58 -11.33 -24.14
C ARG A 52 11.53 -12.30 -23.66
N SER A 53 10.64 -12.74 -24.53
CA SER A 53 9.54 -13.66 -24.22
C SER A 53 10.01 -15.10 -23.87
N ASP A 54 11.24 -15.46 -24.27
CA ASP A 54 11.85 -16.77 -24.00
C ASP A 54 12.72 -16.76 -22.72
N CYS A 55 12.77 -15.63 -22.01
CA CYS A 55 13.56 -15.48 -20.82
C CYS A 55 12.80 -15.97 -19.58
N ASN A 56 13.43 -16.91 -18.85
CA ASN A 56 12.98 -17.21 -17.49
C ASN A 56 13.44 -16.05 -16.59
N HIS A 57 12.57 -15.07 -16.39
CA HIS A 57 12.91 -13.85 -15.69
C HIS A 57 13.30 -14.16 -14.23
N GLU A 58 14.54 -13.92 -13.90
CA GLU A 58 15.03 -14.04 -12.52
C GLU A 58 15.32 -12.64 -11.97
N SER A 59 14.69 -12.35 -10.84
CA SER A 59 15.13 -11.24 -9.98
C SER A 59 16.33 -11.69 -9.15
N ASP A 60 17.22 -10.78 -8.80
CA ASP A 60 18.18 -11.04 -7.75
C ASP A 60 17.40 -11.27 -6.45
N GLU A 61 17.19 -12.52 -6.04
CA GLU A 61 16.38 -12.93 -4.86
C GLU A 61 16.73 -12.15 -3.60
N ARG A 62 17.96 -11.67 -3.50
CA ARG A 62 18.45 -10.85 -2.38
C ARG A 62 17.73 -9.50 -2.23
N TYR A 63 17.01 -9.04 -3.26
CA TYR A 63 16.25 -7.82 -3.18
C TYR A 63 14.90 -7.98 -2.45
N TYR A 64 14.29 -9.16 -2.57
CA TYR A 64 12.99 -9.46 -1.94
C TYR A 64 13.12 -9.77 -0.45
N THR A 65 14.18 -10.46 -0.03
CA THR A 65 14.43 -10.79 1.38
C THR A 65 14.70 -9.56 2.23
N MET A 66 15.22 -8.47 1.67
CA MET A 66 15.44 -7.22 2.43
C MET A 66 14.15 -6.40 2.66
N ARG A 67 13.03 -6.67 1.98
CA ARG A 67 11.79 -5.89 2.11
C ARG A 67 10.65 -6.57 2.86
N GLY A 68 10.71 -7.84 3.16
CA GLY A 68 9.52 -8.50 3.69
C GLY A 68 9.68 -9.81 4.43
N ALA A 69 10.85 -10.39 4.54
CA ALA A 69 11.05 -11.60 5.31
C ALA A 69 11.40 -11.27 6.77
N SER A 70 10.39 -11.21 7.60
CA SER A 70 10.52 -11.46 9.02
C SER A 70 10.81 -12.97 9.21
N GLY A 71 12.00 -13.29 9.69
CA GLY A 71 12.35 -14.63 10.15
C GLY A 71 13.13 -15.46 9.14
N GLU A 72 14.33 -15.86 9.55
CA GLU A 72 15.27 -16.80 8.93
C GLU A 72 16.35 -16.21 8.02
N THR A 73 17.21 -15.34 8.55
CA THR A 73 18.52 -15.07 7.93
C THR A 73 19.62 -14.68 8.93
N SER A 74 19.60 -15.18 10.16
CA SER A 74 20.68 -14.87 11.11
C SER A 74 21.91 -15.78 10.97
N GLU A 75 21.83 -16.89 10.28
CA GLU A 75 22.96 -17.84 10.18
C GLU A 75 23.81 -17.71 8.91
N ALA A 76 23.29 -17.12 7.83
CA ALA A 76 24.03 -16.98 6.57
C ALA A 76 24.98 -15.76 6.51
N PHE A 77 24.96 -14.89 7.50
CA PHE A 77 25.76 -13.64 7.48
C PHE A 77 27.08 -13.71 8.24
N SER A 78 27.34 -14.77 8.99
CA SER A 78 28.55 -14.88 9.85
C SER A 78 29.79 -15.47 9.20
N GLU A 79 29.68 -16.08 8.00
CA GLU A 79 30.81 -16.76 7.34
C GLU A 79 31.31 -16.11 6.04
N ALA A 80 30.81 -14.93 5.69
CA ALA A 80 31.15 -14.29 4.43
C ALA A 80 32.25 -13.23 4.58
N GLY A 81 33.49 -13.64 4.25
CA GLY A 81 34.69 -12.79 4.21
C GLY A 81 34.58 -11.60 3.22
N GLU A 82 35.67 -10.80 3.12
CA GLU A 82 35.81 -9.54 2.37
C GLU A 82 35.32 -9.57 0.91
N ASP A 83 35.29 -10.72 0.25
CA ASP A 83 34.75 -10.91 -1.12
C ASP A 83 33.24 -10.59 -1.24
N ASN A 84 32.48 -10.70 -0.17
CA ASN A 84 31.06 -10.39 -0.18
C ASN A 84 30.75 -8.88 -0.11
N ALA A 85 31.64 -8.09 0.49
CA ALA A 85 31.47 -6.63 0.52
C ALA A 85 31.61 -6.01 -0.90
N GLU A 86 32.46 -6.59 -1.72
CA GLU A 86 32.63 -6.14 -3.11
C GLU A 86 31.51 -6.64 -4.04
N ARG A 87 31.01 -7.86 -3.82
CA ARG A 87 29.79 -8.37 -4.47
C ARG A 87 28.56 -7.57 -4.09
N LEU A 88 28.43 -7.16 -2.84
CA LEU A 88 27.35 -6.28 -2.36
C LEU A 88 27.48 -4.86 -2.91
N LYS A 89 28.70 -4.33 -3.09
CA LYS A 89 28.93 -3.06 -3.78
C LYS A 89 28.52 -3.17 -5.26
N LYS A 90 28.90 -4.23 -5.98
CA LYS A 90 28.48 -4.46 -7.38
C LYS A 90 26.97 -4.68 -7.52
N ALA A 91 26.32 -5.35 -6.56
CA ALA A 91 24.87 -5.52 -6.55
C ALA A 91 24.11 -4.20 -6.29
N ARG A 92 24.72 -3.24 -5.61
CA ARG A 92 24.15 -1.91 -5.32
C ARG A 92 24.03 -1.03 -6.56
N TRP A 93 24.79 -1.29 -7.64
CA TRP A 93 24.82 -0.53 -8.87
C TRP A 93 23.98 -1.13 -10.01
N ARG A 94 23.43 -2.34 -9.84
CA ARG A 94 22.45 -2.90 -10.76
C ARG A 94 21.12 -2.21 -10.53
N GLU A 95 20.55 -1.64 -11.59
CA GLU A 95 19.27 -0.96 -11.54
C GLU A 95 18.20 -1.90 -10.93
N LYS A 96 17.65 -1.46 -9.81
CA LYS A 96 16.68 -2.23 -9.04
C LYS A 96 15.44 -2.51 -9.90
N GLY A 97 15.02 -3.78 -9.92
CA GLY A 97 13.80 -4.19 -10.63
C GLY A 97 14.00 -4.56 -12.09
N LYS A 98 15.23 -4.83 -12.54
CA LYS A 98 15.50 -5.37 -13.87
C LYS A 98 15.86 -6.85 -13.83
N CYS A 99 15.43 -7.60 -14.83
CA CYS A 99 15.87 -8.98 -15.04
C CYS A 99 17.36 -8.99 -15.37
N ILE A 100 18.10 -9.90 -14.72
CA ILE A 100 19.56 -10.02 -14.92
C ILE A 100 19.93 -10.56 -16.32
N HIS A 101 18.96 -11.15 -17.04
CA HIS A 101 19.21 -11.82 -18.33
C HIS A 101 18.72 -11.03 -19.55
N CYS A 102 17.67 -10.21 -19.40
CA CYS A 102 17.01 -9.58 -20.56
C CYS A 102 16.54 -8.15 -20.32
N GLU A 103 16.88 -7.55 -19.17
CA GLU A 103 16.51 -6.18 -18.79
C GLU A 103 14.99 -5.92 -18.63
N ALA A 104 14.14 -6.97 -18.65
CA ALA A 104 12.73 -6.83 -18.30
C ALA A 104 12.58 -6.09 -16.97
N LEU A 105 11.59 -5.23 -16.86
CA LEU A 105 11.30 -4.48 -15.63
C LEU A 105 10.34 -5.27 -14.75
N PHE A 106 10.67 -5.41 -13.48
CA PHE A 106 9.76 -5.95 -12.48
C PHE A 106 8.92 -4.83 -11.90
N VAL A 107 7.67 -4.72 -12.34
CA VAL A 107 6.77 -3.63 -12.05
C VAL A 107 5.70 -4.09 -11.07
N ASP A 108 5.61 -3.42 -9.94
CA ASP A 108 4.52 -3.61 -8.99
C ASP A 108 3.56 -2.41 -9.09
N ARG A 109 2.39 -2.68 -9.65
CA ARG A 109 1.33 -1.68 -9.80
C ARG A 109 0.35 -1.67 -8.61
N GLN A 110 0.64 -2.42 -7.55
CA GLN A 110 -0.24 -2.50 -6.40
C GLN A 110 -0.42 -1.12 -5.74
N ILE A 111 -1.67 -0.70 -5.61
CA ILE A 111 -2.05 0.45 -4.78
C ILE A 111 -1.76 0.13 -3.32
N GLY A 112 -1.26 1.10 -2.57
CA GLY A 112 -0.86 0.95 -1.17
C GLY A 112 0.64 0.79 -0.98
N LEU A 113 1.44 0.62 -2.06
CA LEU A 113 2.89 0.52 -2.02
C LEU A 113 3.60 1.79 -2.49
N GLU A 114 2.89 2.87 -2.73
CA GLU A 114 3.46 4.15 -3.16
C GLU A 114 4.52 4.64 -2.17
N PRO A 115 5.57 5.31 -2.65
CA PRO A 115 6.65 5.80 -1.79
C PRO A 115 6.20 6.75 -0.70
N THR A 116 5.22 7.61 -1.01
CA THR A 116 4.74 8.65 -0.09
C THR A 116 3.23 8.63 0.10
N PRO A 117 2.71 9.14 1.24
CA PRO A 117 1.27 9.33 1.43
C PRO A 117 0.59 10.18 0.35
N ALA A 118 1.30 11.19 -0.17
CA ALA A 118 0.77 12.07 -1.20
C ALA A 118 0.57 11.33 -2.54
N GLU A 119 1.53 10.48 -2.92
CA GLU A 119 1.41 9.64 -4.13
C GLU A 119 0.28 8.62 -3.99
N PHE A 120 0.14 7.99 -2.82
CA PHE A 120 -1.00 7.12 -2.54
C PHE A 120 -2.34 7.83 -2.71
N VAL A 121 -2.48 9.01 -2.11
CA VAL A 121 -3.71 9.81 -2.23
C VAL A 121 -3.97 10.20 -3.68
N ALA A 122 -2.92 10.55 -4.45
CA ALA A 122 -3.05 10.87 -5.86
C ALA A 122 -3.53 9.66 -6.70
N GLU A 123 -3.03 8.45 -6.42
CA GLU A 123 -3.53 7.22 -7.06
C GLU A 123 -4.99 6.93 -6.70
N MET A 124 -5.36 7.12 -5.42
CA MET A 124 -6.75 6.99 -4.98
C MET A 124 -7.67 7.97 -5.73
N VAL A 125 -7.25 9.21 -5.91
CA VAL A 125 -8.03 10.22 -6.66
C VAL A 125 -8.22 9.79 -8.11
N LYS A 126 -7.21 9.21 -8.77
CA LYS A 126 -7.34 8.70 -10.14
C LYS A 126 -8.37 7.56 -10.24
N VAL A 127 -8.29 6.57 -9.36
CA VAL A 127 -9.23 5.44 -9.35
C VAL A 127 -10.66 5.92 -9.07
N PHE A 128 -10.81 6.76 -8.04
CA PHE A 128 -12.13 7.28 -7.68
C PHE A 128 -12.67 8.28 -8.69
N GLY A 129 -11.83 8.93 -9.49
CA GLY A 129 -12.24 9.70 -10.65
C GLY A 129 -13.03 8.85 -11.66
N GLU A 130 -12.53 7.64 -11.97
CA GLU A 130 -13.23 6.67 -12.81
C GLU A 130 -14.48 6.09 -12.11
N VAL A 131 -14.40 5.81 -10.80
CA VAL A 131 -15.59 5.43 -10.02
C VAL A 131 -16.67 6.50 -10.15
N ARG A 132 -16.32 7.78 -9.99
CA ARG A 132 -17.26 8.90 -10.13
C ARG A 132 -17.86 8.98 -11.54
N ARG A 133 -17.09 8.70 -12.58
CA ARG A 133 -17.56 8.70 -13.97
C ARG A 133 -18.65 7.62 -14.17
N VAL A 134 -18.42 6.39 -13.69
CA VAL A 134 -19.39 5.29 -13.83
C VAL A 134 -20.59 5.40 -12.88
N MET A 135 -20.49 6.18 -11.81
CA MET A 135 -21.61 6.43 -10.90
C MET A 135 -22.68 7.28 -11.55
N ARG A 136 -23.95 6.96 -11.28
CA ARG A 136 -25.10 7.80 -11.61
C ARG A 136 -25.06 9.12 -10.84
N THR A 137 -25.83 10.09 -11.27
CA THR A 137 -25.89 11.39 -10.61
C THR A 137 -26.42 11.31 -9.17
N ASP A 138 -27.30 10.35 -8.87
CA ASP A 138 -27.90 10.08 -7.56
C ASP A 138 -27.17 8.97 -6.78
N ALA A 139 -25.98 8.60 -7.20
CA ALA A 139 -25.23 7.47 -6.63
C ALA A 139 -24.39 7.87 -5.42
N THR A 140 -24.13 6.86 -4.57
CA THR A 140 -23.28 6.96 -3.39
C THR A 140 -22.04 6.08 -3.49
N ALA A 141 -20.95 6.51 -2.85
CA ALA A 141 -19.76 5.70 -2.66
C ALA A 141 -19.44 5.57 -1.16
N TRP A 142 -19.15 4.34 -0.74
CA TRP A 142 -18.84 3.99 0.64
C TRP A 142 -17.41 3.46 0.68
N MET A 143 -16.52 4.23 1.25
CA MET A 143 -15.10 3.92 1.27
C MET A 143 -14.63 3.65 2.70
N ASN A 144 -14.20 2.41 2.97
CA ASN A 144 -13.56 2.06 4.22
C ASN A 144 -12.04 2.20 4.10
N LEU A 145 -11.43 2.93 5.01
CA LEU A 145 -9.97 3.08 5.10
C LEU A 145 -9.48 3.01 6.54
N GLY A 146 -8.40 2.25 6.72
CA GLY A 146 -7.59 2.26 7.93
C GLY A 146 -6.45 3.26 7.85
N ASP A 147 -5.99 3.70 9.00
CA ASP A 147 -4.85 4.61 9.12
C ASP A 147 -3.66 3.90 9.76
N SER A 148 -2.47 4.43 9.56
CA SER A 148 -1.24 3.90 10.11
C SER A 148 -0.38 5.02 10.72
N TYR A 149 0.64 4.62 11.49
CA TYR A 149 1.57 5.54 12.12
C TYR A 149 2.89 5.57 11.37
N ALA A 150 3.50 6.76 11.29
CA ALA A 150 4.80 6.94 10.70
C ALA A 150 5.87 6.27 11.58
N SER A 151 6.58 5.30 11.02
CA SER A 151 7.68 4.62 11.69
C SER A 151 8.99 4.90 10.96
N PHE A 152 9.86 5.70 11.57
CA PHE A 152 11.22 5.90 11.10
C PHE A 152 12.13 5.00 11.91
N ARG A 153 12.55 3.87 11.37
CA ARG A 153 13.66 3.12 11.95
C ARG A 153 14.96 3.83 11.57
N ASP A 154 15.45 4.67 12.44
CA ASP A 154 16.88 4.97 12.45
C ASP A 154 17.60 3.67 12.86
N SER A 155 18.56 3.23 12.04
CA SER A 155 19.38 2.05 12.32
C SER A 155 20.19 2.17 13.63
N LYS A 156 20.10 3.29 14.32
CA LYS A 156 20.76 3.57 15.61
C LYS A 156 19.86 3.46 16.83
N CYS A 157 18.57 3.31 16.68
CA CYS A 157 17.61 3.14 17.78
C CYS A 157 17.08 1.72 17.83
N VAL A 158 17.94 0.75 18.04
CA VAL A 158 17.52 -0.55 18.58
C VAL A 158 17.46 -0.34 20.10
N PRO A 159 16.27 -0.46 20.75
CA PRO A 159 16.24 -0.49 22.21
C PRO A 159 17.10 -1.69 22.65
N GLN A 160 18.18 -1.44 23.35
CA GLN A 160 18.88 -2.52 24.07
C GLN A 160 17.88 -3.04 25.11
N SER A 161 17.49 -4.30 24.95
CA SER A 161 16.82 -5.02 26.03
C SER A 161 17.80 -5.09 27.21
N LEU A 162 17.29 -5.02 28.41
CA LEU A 162 18.08 -5.09 29.65
C LEU A 162 18.91 -6.38 29.75
N ASP A 163 18.65 -7.35 28.89
CA ASP A 163 19.27 -8.69 28.86
C ASP A 163 20.31 -8.86 27.74
N GLY A 164 20.65 -7.79 27.00
CA GLY A 164 21.68 -7.81 25.96
C GLY A 164 21.32 -8.57 24.67
N GLU A 165 20.14 -9.18 24.57
CA GLU A 165 19.69 -9.84 23.35
C GLU A 165 18.92 -8.88 22.44
N GLN A 166 19.37 -8.75 21.20
CA GLN A 166 18.69 -7.99 20.14
C GLN A 166 17.47 -8.78 19.64
N ARG A 167 16.34 -8.63 20.26
CA ARG A 167 15.08 -9.17 19.72
C ARG A 167 14.43 -8.15 18.81
N SER A 168 14.58 -8.33 17.50
CA SER A 168 13.79 -7.61 16.50
C SER A 168 12.40 -8.23 16.42
N MET A 169 11.44 -7.72 17.21
CA MET A 169 10.04 -8.05 17.01
C MET A 169 9.48 -7.30 15.80
N PRO A 170 8.88 -7.96 14.82
CA PRO A 170 8.13 -7.27 13.78
C PRO A 170 6.84 -6.72 14.40
N THR A 171 6.75 -5.41 14.54
CA THR A 171 5.50 -4.75 14.90
C THR A 171 4.58 -4.84 13.69
N ALA A 172 3.58 -5.72 13.77
CA ALA A 172 2.48 -5.77 12.81
C ALA A 172 1.82 -4.38 12.74
N GLY A 173 1.76 -3.79 11.55
CA GLY A 173 1.07 -2.52 11.29
C GLY A 173 1.92 -1.25 11.22
N ALA A 174 3.23 -1.31 11.48
CA ALA A 174 4.10 -0.18 11.17
C ALA A 174 4.59 -0.32 9.72
N SER A 175 4.23 0.63 8.86
CA SER A 175 4.83 0.68 7.53
C SER A 175 6.35 0.85 7.69
N ASN A 176 7.11 -0.17 7.29
CA ASN A 176 8.57 -0.22 7.40
C ASN A 176 9.25 0.72 6.38
N ARG A 177 8.56 1.81 6.01
CA ARG A 177 9.05 2.84 5.10
C ARG A 177 9.99 3.73 5.89
N GLY A 178 11.26 3.68 5.57
CA GLY A 178 12.29 4.49 6.21
C GLY A 178 12.00 5.99 6.08
N SER A 179 12.77 6.80 6.76
CA SER A 179 12.67 8.27 6.77
C SER A 179 12.55 8.92 5.37
N ALA A 180 12.98 8.22 4.33
CA ALA A 180 12.89 8.71 2.94
C ALA A 180 11.45 8.93 2.45
N ALA A 181 10.47 8.10 2.88
CA ALA A 181 9.06 8.24 2.49
C ALA A 181 8.41 9.52 3.01
N PHE A 182 8.99 10.11 4.04
CA PHE A 182 8.46 11.32 4.69
C PHE A 182 9.40 12.52 4.56
N LYS A 183 10.49 12.38 3.79
CA LYS A 183 11.44 13.47 3.56
C LYS A 183 10.74 14.66 2.89
N GLY A 184 10.81 15.81 3.53
CA GLY A 184 10.14 17.02 3.06
C GLY A 184 8.67 17.16 3.47
N SER A 185 8.10 16.17 4.17
CA SER A 185 6.76 16.28 4.77
C SER A 185 6.84 16.79 6.21
N ALA A 186 5.72 17.33 6.73
CA ALA A 186 5.60 17.69 8.14
C ALA A 186 5.37 16.49 9.07
N ILE A 187 5.25 15.28 8.54
CA ILE A 187 4.98 14.05 9.30
C ILE A 187 6.25 13.62 10.04
N LYS A 188 6.15 13.42 11.34
CA LYS A 188 7.23 13.02 12.22
C LYS A 188 7.12 11.55 12.61
N HIS A 189 8.20 11.00 13.17
CA HIS A 189 8.16 9.69 13.79
C HIS A 189 7.05 9.60 14.84
N LYS A 190 6.25 8.51 14.77
CA LYS A 190 5.07 8.26 15.61
C LYS A 190 3.82 9.11 15.31
N ASP A 191 3.86 10.03 14.38
CA ASP A 191 2.64 10.72 13.94
C ASP A 191 1.65 9.73 13.32
N LEU A 192 0.37 9.94 13.58
CA LEU A 192 -0.70 9.36 12.78
C LEU A 192 -0.64 9.98 11.38
N ILE A 193 -0.57 9.16 10.34
CA ILE A 193 -0.37 9.66 8.97
C ILE A 193 -1.61 10.40 8.46
N GLY A 194 -2.80 9.98 8.89
CA GLY A 194 -4.06 10.61 8.53
C GLY A 194 -4.55 10.24 7.14
N ILE A 195 -4.19 9.06 6.64
CA ILE A 195 -4.55 8.59 5.29
C ILE A 195 -6.05 8.67 5.00
N PRO A 196 -6.96 8.20 5.88
CA PRO A 196 -8.39 8.24 5.61
C PRO A 196 -8.89 9.65 5.31
N TRP A 197 -8.53 10.62 6.16
CA TRP A 197 -8.97 12.00 6.02
C TRP A 197 -8.29 12.73 4.86
N ARG A 198 -7.00 12.47 4.62
CA ARG A 198 -6.29 13.02 3.45
C ARG A 198 -6.94 12.56 2.15
N THR A 199 -7.32 11.28 2.08
CA THR A 199 -8.02 10.72 0.91
C THR A 199 -9.43 11.33 0.78
N ALA A 200 -10.19 11.41 1.87
CA ALA A 200 -11.53 11.98 1.86
C ALA A 200 -11.55 13.44 1.38
N PHE A 201 -10.63 14.27 1.86
CA PHE A 201 -10.51 15.66 1.42
C PHE A 201 -10.04 15.78 -0.02
N ALA A 202 -9.09 14.95 -0.45
CA ALA A 202 -8.65 14.96 -1.85
C ALA A 202 -9.76 14.52 -2.82
N LEU A 203 -10.61 13.59 -2.41
CA LEU A 203 -11.81 13.21 -3.18
C LEU A 203 -12.86 14.32 -3.20
N GLN A 204 -13.02 15.05 -2.11
CA GLN A 204 -13.86 16.23 -2.06
C GLN A 204 -13.36 17.30 -3.04
N ASP A 205 -12.06 17.59 -3.04
CA ASP A 205 -11.42 18.52 -3.99
C ASP A 205 -11.57 18.04 -5.45
N ALA A 206 -11.59 16.72 -5.67
CA ALA A 206 -11.83 16.08 -6.97
C ALA A 206 -13.31 16.06 -7.40
N GLY A 207 -14.20 16.70 -6.64
CA GLY A 207 -15.61 16.93 -7.00
C GLY A 207 -16.61 15.96 -6.41
N PHE A 208 -16.22 15.09 -5.49
CA PHE A 208 -17.19 14.35 -4.67
C PHE A 208 -17.78 15.24 -3.59
N TRP A 209 -18.99 14.93 -3.18
CA TRP A 209 -19.60 15.47 -1.98
C TRP A 209 -19.25 14.55 -0.81
N LEU A 210 -18.42 15.00 0.11
CA LEU A 210 -18.14 14.28 1.36
C LEU A 210 -19.32 14.52 2.31
N ARG A 211 -20.13 13.48 2.52
CA ARG A 211 -21.42 13.59 3.23
C ARG A 211 -21.33 13.26 4.69
N GLN A 212 -20.56 12.21 5.01
CA GLN A 212 -20.45 11.73 6.39
C GLN A 212 -19.20 10.88 6.58
N ASP A 213 -18.66 10.94 7.79
CA ASP A 213 -17.76 9.95 8.35
C ASP A 213 -18.54 9.03 9.30
N ILE A 214 -18.24 7.75 9.22
CA ILE A 214 -18.85 6.72 10.05
C ILE A 214 -17.74 5.98 10.77
N ILE A 215 -17.86 5.83 12.07
CA ILE A 215 -16.92 5.08 12.88
C ILE A 215 -17.30 3.61 12.87
N TRP A 216 -16.46 2.79 12.24
CA TRP A 216 -16.58 1.35 12.36
C TRP A 216 -15.83 0.89 13.61
N SER A 217 -16.55 0.78 14.72
CA SER A 217 -16.01 0.32 16.00
C SER A 217 -15.68 -1.17 15.97
N LYS A 218 -14.48 -1.52 16.46
CA LYS A 218 -14.02 -2.91 16.59
C LYS A 218 -14.05 -3.31 18.07
N PRO A 219 -14.98 -4.16 18.50
CA PRO A 219 -15.07 -4.56 19.90
C PRO A 219 -13.84 -5.36 20.38
N ASN A 220 -13.18 -6.07 19.46
CA ASN A 220 -11.96 -6.83 19.73
C ASN A 220 -10.83 -6.35 18.80
N PRO A 221 -10.25 -5.15 19.04
CA PRO A 221 -9.13 -4.67 18.23
C PRO A 221 -7.91 -5.54 18.48
N MET A 222 -7.04 -5.64 17.46
CA MET A 222 -5.77 -6.33 17.63
C MET A 222 -4.93 -5.61 18.69
N PRO A 223 -4.36 -6.31 19.68
CA PRO A 223 -3.53 -5.71 20.71
C PRO A 223 -2.33 -4.98 20.08
N GLU A 224 -2.03 -3.81 20.59
CA GLU A 224 -0.85 -3.03 20.20
C GLU A 224 0.10 -2.87 21.39
N SER A 225 1.38 -3.24 21.20
CA SER A 225 2.41 -3.09 22.23
C SER A 225 2.94 -1.65 22.26
N VAL A 226 2.05 -0.68 22.49
CA VAL A 226 2.40 0.72 22.59
C VAL A 226 2.00 1.27 23.96
N THR A 227 2.83 2.17 24.51
CA THR A 227 2.65 2.74 25.85
C THR A 227 2.37 4.24 25.81
N ASP A 228 2.53 4.89 24.67
CA ASP A 228 2.48 6.35 24.51
C ASP A 228 1.20 6.84 23.79
N ARG A 229 0.27 5.94 23.49
CA ARG A 229 -1.05 6.26 22.94
C ARG A 229 -2.06 5.14 23.22
N CYS A 230 -3.34 5.45 23.06
CA CYS A 230 -4.39 4.44 23.15
C CYS A 230 -4.35 3.49 21.94
N THR A 231 -4.76 2.24 22.16
CA THR A 231 -4.98 1.26 21.07
C THR A 231 -6.08 1.76 20.14
N LYS A 232 -5.84 1.70 18.83
CA LYS A 232 -6.82 2.10 17.85
C LYS A 232 -7.89 1.01 17.66
N ALA A 233 -9.13 1.30 18.06
CA ALA A 233 -10.25 0.37 18.06
C ALA A 233 -11.31 0.69 16.98
N HIS A 234 -10.97 1.45 15.95
CA HIS A 234 -11.91 1.79 14.89
C HIS A 234 -11.23 2.01 13.53
N GLU A 235 -12.03 1.96 12.50
CA GLU A 235 -11.72 2.42 11.14
C GLU A 235 -12.76 3.44 10.70
N TYR A 236 -12.49 4.15 9.60
CA TYR A 236 -13.41 5.12 9.03
C TYR A 236 -14.10 4.55 7.81
N VAL A 237 -15.41 4.74 7.72
CA VAL A 237 -16.18 4.56 6.48
C VAL A 237 -16.68 5.94 6.07
N PHE A 238 -16.27 6.40 4.90
CA PHE A 238 -16.73 7.67 4.36
C PHE A 238 -17.88 7.45 3.40
N LEU A 239 -18.95 8.22 3.59
CA LEU A 239 -20.03 8.35 2.63
C LEU A 239 -19.74 9.54 1.71
N LEU A 240 -19.62 9.23 0.44
CA LEU A 240 -19.40 10.17 -0.64
C LEU A 240 -20.58 10.09 -1.61
N SER A 241 -20.95 11.20 -2.24
CA SER A 241 -21.93 11.20 -3.32
C SER A 241 -21.40 11.95 -4.54
N LYS A 242 -21.98 11.64 -5.71
CA LYS A 242 -21.60 12.30 -6.97
C LYS A 242 -22.18 13.70 -7.06
N SER A 243 -23.31 13.94 -6.41
CA SER A 243 -24.02 15.23 -6.41
C SER A 243 -24.58 15.58 -5.02
N GLU A 244 -25.15 16.77 -4.91
CA GLU A 244 -25.77 17.26 -3.67
C GLU A 244 -26.95 16.40 -3.23
N ARG A 245 -27.73 15.90 -4.19
CA ARG A 245 -28.90 15.03 -3.95
C ARG A 245 -28.57 13.61 -4.37
N TYR A 246 -28.82 12.64 -3.49
CA TYR A 246 -28.50 11.24 -3.68
C TYR A 246 -29.51 10.35 -2.95
#